data_54ada595277b87bfd90c7204e042f95d
#
_entry.id   54ada595277b87bfd90c7204e042f95d
#
_cell.length_a   1.000
_cell.length_b   1.000
_cell.length_c   1.000
_cell.angle_alpha   90.00
_cell.angle_beta   90.00
_cell.angle_gamma   90.00
#
_symmetry.space_group_name_H-M   'P 1'
#
loop_
_entity.id
_entity.type
_entity.pdbx_description
1 polymer ?
#
loop_
_entity_poly.entity_id
_entity_poly.type
_entity_poly.pdbx_seq_one_letter_code
_entity_poly.pdbx_strand_id
1 'polypeptide(L)'
;MKFSTKSRYALRLMAELARYAPGTTVSLKEISERQNLSLKYLEQIVTPLARVGLVKSERGSQGGYRLTKAPADYTAGEILRAIEGSVAPIPCLGSETNECPMSDQCFTLPFWACLLYTSRCV
;
A
#
# COMPACT_ATOMS: atom_id res chain seq x y z
N MET A 1 13.88 -0.77 -8.65
CA MET A 1 12.52 -0.59 -8.14
C MET A 1 11.56 -1.46 -8.95
N LYS A 2 10.90 -2.38 -8.30
CA LYS A 2 9.97 -3.29 -8.96
C LYS A 2 8.80 -3.57 -8.01
N PHE A 3 7.59 -3.29 -8.47
CA PHE A 3 6.40 -3.53 -7.66
C PHE A 3 5.77 -4.87 -8.00
N SER A 4 5.41 -5.62 -6.97
CA SER A 4 4.74 -6.90 -7.12
C SER A 4 3.31 -6.75 -7.61
N THR A 5 2.74 -7.84 -8.11
CA THR A 5 1.31 -7.90 -8.42
C THR A 5 0.44 -7.61 -7.20
N LYS A 6 0.90 -8.02 -6.00
CA LYS A 6 0.20 -7.71 -4.75
C LYS A 6 0.06 -6.20 -4.53
N SER A 7 1.11 -5.42 -4.77
CA SER A 7 1.05 -3.96 -4.62
C SER A 7 0.06 -3.33 -5.59
N ARG A 8 0.07 -3.79 -6.82
CA ARG A 8 -0.88 -3.30 -7.84
C ARG A 8 -2.33 -3.57 -7.45
N TYR A 9 -2.61 -4.77 -6.97
CA TYR A 9 -3.96 -5.13 -6.56
C TYR A 9 -4.34 -4.54 -5.20
N ALA A 10 -3.37 -4.26 -4.33
CA ALA A 10 -3.62 -3.52 -3.11
C ALA A 10 -4.14 -2.10 -3.40
N LEU A 11 -3.56 -1.42 -4.38
CA LEU A 11 -4.06 -0.11 -4.82
C LEU A 11 -5.49 -0.22 -5.37
N ARG A 12 -5.80 -1.26 -6.14
CA ARG A 12 -7.16 -1.50 -6.64
C ARG A 12 -8.14 -1.75 -5.51
N LEU A 13 -7.76 -2.55 -4.52
CA LEU A 13 -8.59 -2.80 -3.34
C LEU A 13 -8.87 -1.52 -2.57
N MET A 14 -7.85 -0.72 -2.30
CA MET A 14 -8.01 0.53 -1.57
C MET A 14 -8.87 1.52 -2.35
N ALA A 15 -8.69 1.62 -3.65
CA ALA A 15 -9.51 2.47 -4.52
C ALA A 15 -10.99 2.02 -4.52
N GLU A 16 -11.22 0.71 -4.51
CA GLU A 16 -12.60 0.19 -4.42
C GLU A 16 -13.24 0.56 -3.09
N LEU A 17 -12.52 0.40 -1.98
CA LEU A 17 -13.04 0.80 -0.66
C LEU A 17 -13.32 2.30 -0.57
N ALA A 18 -12.54 3.12 -1.28
CA ALA A 18 -12.73 4.57 -1.30
C ALA A 18 -14.00 5.01 -2.03
N ARG A 19 -14.61 4.14 -2.81
CA ARG A 19 -15.87 4.45 -3.54
C ARG A 19 -17.09 4.45 -2.63
N TYR A 20 -16.99 3.84 -1.46
CA TYR A 20 -18.11 3.72 -0.53
C TYR A 20 -18.12 4.89 0.45
N ALA A 21 -19.30 5.18 1.01
CA ALA A 21 -19.45 6.22 2.01
C ALA A 21 -18.59 5.90 3.25
N PRO A 22 -18.06 6.93 3.94
CA PRO A 22 -17.29 6.72 5.17
C PRO A 22 -18.04 5.86 6.19
N GLY A 23 -17.34 4.88 6.76
CA GLY A 23 -17.91 3.97 7.74
C GLY A 23 -18.64 2.76 7.14
N THR A 24 -18.81 2.70 5.82
CA THR A 24 -19.43 1.55 5.16
C THR A 24 -18.43 0.42 5.05
N THR A 25 -18.82 -0.77 5.53
CA THR A 25 -18.02 -1.99 5.36
C THR A 25 -18.38 -2.67 4.06
N VAL A 26 -17.36 -3.24 3.40
CA VAL A 26 -17.52 -3.96 2.15
C VAL A 26 -16.91 -5.34 2.32
N SER A 27 -17.66 -6.39 1.96
CA SER A 27 -17.15 -7.76 2.05
C SER A 27 -16.09 -8.02 0.98
N LEU A 28 -15.12 -8.87 1.30
CA LEU A 28 -14.11 -9.28 0.31
C LEU A 28 -14.75 -10.01 -0.88
N LYS A 29 -15.86 -10.70 -0.64
CA LYS A 29 -16.60 -11.38 -1.72
C LYS A 29 -17.10 -10.38 -2.76
N GLU A 30 -17.66 -9.27 -2.31
CA GLU A 30 -18.15 -8.21 -3.20
C GLU A 30 -16.99 -7.60 -3.99
N ILE A 31 -15.87 -7.33 -3.33
CA ILE A 31 -14.67 -6.80 -4.00
C ILE A 31 -14.12 -7.81 -5.01
N SER A 32 -14.09 -9.09 -4.63
CA SER A 32 -13.66 -10.18 -5.51
C SER A 32 -14.48 -10.22 -6.81
N GLU A 33 -15.78 -10.11 -6.70
CA GLU A 33 -16.67 -10.12 -7.84
C GLU A 33 -16.47 -8.88 -8.72
N ARG A 34 -16.36 -7.70 -8.11
CA ARG A 34 -16.19 -6.44 -8.86
C ARG A 34 -14.83 -6.33 -9.54
N GLN A 35 -13.77 -6.75 -8.86
CA GLN A 35 -12.40 -6.61 -9.36
C GLN A 35 -11.91 -7.84 -10.12
N ASN A 36 -12.70 -8.88 -10.17
CA ASN A 36 -12.35 -10.17 -10.79
C ASN A 36 -11.03 -10.71 -10.23
N LEU A 37 -10.93 -10.74 -8.91
CA LEU A 37 -9.78 -11.28 -8.17
C LEU A 37 -10.25 -12.42 -7.28
N SER A 38 -9.37 -13.40 -7.02
CA SER A 38 -9.73 -14.49 -6.14
C SER A 38 -9.88 -13.99 -4.69
N LEU A 39 -10.85 -14.54 -3.98
CA LEU A 39 -11.10 -14.20 -2.57
C LEU A 39 -9.87 -14.49 -1.71
N LYS A 40 -9.24 -15.64 -1.94
CA LYS A 40 -8.03 -16.04 -1.21
C LYS A 40 -6.88 -15.06 -1.42
N TYR A 41 -6.73 -14.55 -2.64
CA TYR A 41 -5.70 -13.57 -2.95
C TYR A 41 -5.97 -12.23 -2.25
N LEU A 42 -7.23 -11.80 -2.23
CA LEU A 42 -7.62 -10.59 -1.50
C LEU A 42 -7.36 -10.70 0.00
N GLU A 43 -7.56 -11.88 0.58
CA GLU A 43 -7.24 -12.11 1.99
C GLU A 43 -5.75 -11.93 2.26
N GLN A 44 -4.88 -12.36 1.34
CA GLN A 44 -3.44 -12.16 1.46
C GLN A 44 -3.03 -10.71 1.34
N ILE A 45 -3.77 -9.90 0.58
CA ILE A 45 -3.50 -8.49 0.39
C ILE A 45 -4.00 -7.67 1.58
N VAL A 46 -5.21 -7.96 2.06
CA VAL A 46 -5.84 -7.18 3.12
C VAL A 46 -5.17 -7.35 4.47
N THR A 47 -4.56 -8.51 4.72
CA THR A 47 -3.90 -8.78 5.99
C THR A 47 -2.78 -7.79 6.33
N PRO A 48 -1.79 -7.54 5.45
CA PRO A 48 -0.77 -6.53 5.75
C PRO A 48 -1.34 -5.12 5.84
N LEU A 49 -2.37 -4.78 5.07
CA LEU A 49 -3.03 -3.47 5.16
C LEU A 49 -3.70 -3.27 6.52
N ALA A 50 -4.37 -4.31 7.03
CA ALA A 50 -5.00 -4.27 8.33
C ALA A 50 -3.95 -4.20 9.46
N ARG A 51 -2.83 -4.89 9.30
CA ARG A 51 -1.76 -4.89 10.29
C ARG A 51 -1.17 -3.51 10.54
N VAL A 52 -1.04 -2.69 9.50
CA VAL A 52 -0.54 -1.32 9.64
C VAL A 52 -1.65 -0.30 9.87
N GLY A 53 -2.91 -0.73 9.99
CA GLY A 53 -4.02 0.13 10.32
C GLY A 53 -4.61 0.93 9.17
N LEU A 54 -4.35 0.57 7.93
CA LEU A 54 -4.93 1.25 6.76
C LEU A 54 -6.36 0.81 6.48
N VAL A 55 -6.71 -0.40 6.89
CA VAL A 55 -8.09 -0.91 6.82
C VAL A 55 -8.45 -1.53 8.15
N LYS A 56 -9.74 -1.61 8.42
CA LYS A 56 -10.27 -2.24 9.63
C LYS A 56 -11.34 -3.25 9.24
N SER A 57 -11.29 -4.43 9.84
CA SER A 57 -12.31 -5.46 9.65
C SER A 57 -13.43 -5.29 10.65
N GLU A 58 -14.64 -5.65 10.25
CA GLU A 58 -15.79 -5.78 11.12
C GLU A 58 -16.42 -7.15 10.93
N ARG A 59 -16.80 -7.77 12.03
CA ARG A 59 -17.40 -9.11 12.04
C ARG A 59 -18.92 -9.02 11.89
N GLY A 60 -19.54 -10.12 11.49
CA GLY A 60 -20.97 -10.29 11.39
C GLY A 60 -21.43 -10.56 9.97
N SER A 61 -22.76 -10.76 9.82
CA SER A 61 -23.36 -11.05 8.51
C SER A 61 -23.21 -9.91 7.50
N GLN A 62 -23.08 -8.68 8.00
CA GLN A 62 -22.80 -7.49 7.18
C GLN A 62 -21.39 -6.96 7.41
N GLY A 63 -20.51 -7.84 7.87
CA GLY A 63 -19.11 -7.51 8.09
C GLY A 63 -18.32 -7.41 6.81
N GLY A 64 -17.11 -6.94 6.94
CA GLY A 64 -16.17 -6.77 5.84
C GLY A 64 -15.04 -5.86 6.25
N TYR A 65 -14.55 -5.08 5.32
CA TYR A 65 -13.46 -4.15 5.55
C TYR A 65 -13.88 -2.73 5.21
N ARG A 66 -13.28 -1.79 5.89
CA ARG A 66 -13.49 -0.36 5.63
C ARG A 66 -12.19 0.41 5.80
N LEU A 67 -12.14 1.60 5.21
CA LEU A 67 -11.04 2.52 5.43
C LEU A 67 -11.06 3.05 6.87
N THR A 68 -9.89 3.36 7.42
CA THR A 68 -9.74 3.89 8.78
C THR A 68 -9.72 5.41 8.81
N LYS A 69 -9.55 6.06 7.65
CA LYS A 69 -9.51 7.51 7.51
C LYS A 69 -10.10 7.92 6.17
N ALA A 70 -10.29 9.22 5.96
CA ALA A 70 -10.84 9.74 4.71
C ALA A 70 -9.92 9.38 3.52
N PRO A 71 -10.48 9.08 2.33
CA PRO A 71 -9.65 8.73 1.16
C PRO A 71 -8.56 9.75 0.83
N ALA A 72 -8.83 11.03 1.03
CA ALA A 72 -7.86 12.09 0.77
C ALA A 72 -6.64 12.06 1.71
N ASP A 73 -6.76 11.36 2.84
CA ASP A 73 -5.68 11.25 3.83
C ASP A 73 -4.74 10.08 3.59
N TYR A 74 -4.99 9.30 2.53
CA TYR A 74 -4.11 8.20 2.11
C TYR A 74 -3.14 8.65 1.04
N THR A 75 -1.94 8.08 1.07
CA THR A 75 -1.00 8.19 -0.03
C THR A 75 -0.78 6.81 -0.65
N ALA A 76 -0.47 6.77 -1.93
CA ALA A 76 -0.10 5.52 -2.60
C ALA A 76 1.15 4.92 -1.95
N GLY A 77 2.07 5.78 -1.50
CA GLY A 77 3.29 5.34 -0.83
C GLY A 77 3.03 4.55 0.45
N GLU A 78 2.04 4.95 1.26
CA GLU A 78 1.66 4.20 2.47
C GLU A 78 1.19 2.80 2.11
N ILE A 79 0.36 2.68 1.09
CA ILE A 79 -0.20 1.39 0.65
C ILE A 79 0.93 0.51 0.11
N LEU A 80 1.79 1.06 -0.73
CA LEU A 80 2.91 0.31 -1.31
C LEU A 80 3.88 -0.17 -0.24
N ARG A 81 4.21 0.68 0.75
CA ARG A 81 5.09 0.27 1.86
C ARG A 81 4.49 -0.81 2.73
N ALA A 82 3.18 -0.81 2.92
CA ALA A 82 2.48 -1.85 3.69
C ALA A 82 2.66 -3.23 3.04
N ILE A 83 2.71 -3.29 1.71
CA ILE A 83 2.83 -4.54 0.95
C ILE A 83 4.29 -4.92 0.71
N GLU A 84 5.11 -3.97 0.26
CA GLU A 84 6.49 -4.23 -0.16
C GLU A 84 7.50 -4.11 0.99
N GLY A 85 7.14 -3.47 2.08
CA GLY A 85 8.05 -3.16 3.18
C GLY A 85 8.86 -1.90 2.92
N SER A 86 9.49 -1.80 1.77
CA SER A 86 10.25 -0.63 1.36
C SER A 86 9.97 -0.31 -0.09
N VAL A 87 9.90 0.98 -0.41
CA VAL A 87 9.78 1.46 -1.80
C VAL A 87 11.09 2.07 -2.28
N ALA A 88 12.17 1.87 -1.53
CA ALA A 88 13.48 2.38 -1.91
C ALA A 88 13.94 1.75 -3.23
N PRO A 89 14.38 2.57 -4.20
CA PRO A 89 14.83 2.07 -5.49
C PRO A 89 16.18 1.34 -5.41
N ILE A 90 16.99 1.68 -4.40
CA ILE A 90 18.29 1.05 -4.16
C ILE A 90 18.48 0.79 -2.66
N PRO A 91 19.32 -0.19 -2.28
CA PRO A 91 19.47 -0.61 -0.88
C PRO A 91 19.90 0.51 0.07
N CYS A 92 20.78 1.40 -0.37
CA CYS A 92 21.30 2.46 0.50
C CYS A 92 20.26 3.50 0.92
N LEU A 93 19.12 3.56 0.27
CA LEU A 93 18.00 4.42 0.64
C LEU A 93 16.90 3.66 1.40
N GLY A 94 17.14 2.41 1.76
CA GLY A 94 16.17 1.57 2.46
C GLY A 94 16.04 1.85 3.95
N SER A 95 16.94 2.64 4.53
CA SER A 95 16.94 3.01 5.95
C SER A 95 16.98 4.54 6.11
N GLU A 96 16.71 5.01 7.31
CA GLU A 96 16.72 6.45 7.61
C GLU A 96 18.10 7.07 7.39
N THR A 97 19.14 6.33 7.70
CA THR A 97 20.53 6.78 7.53
C THR A 97 21.17 6.01 6.38
N ASN A 98 21.82 6.72 5.46
CA ASN A 98 22.55 6.09 4.36
C ASN A 98 23.89 5.58 4.89
N GLU A 99 24.02 4.26 4.99
CA GLU A 99 25.21 3.58 5.46
C GLU A 99 26.19 3.19 4.35
N CYS A 100 25.90 3.55 3.10
CA CYS A 100 26.76 3.23 1.97
C CYS A 100 28.10 3.97 2.10
N PRO A 101 29.25 3.28 2.01
CA PRO A 101 30.56 3.92 2.08
C PRO A 101 30.80 4.97 1.00
N MET A 102 30.08 4.88 -0.13
CA MET A 102 30.22 5.79 -1.26
C MET A 102 29.20 6.92 -1.26
N SER A 103 28.40 7.07 -0.20
CA SER A 103 27.29 8.04 -0.19
C SER A 103 27.73 9.47 -0.44
N ASP A 104 28.88 9.87 0.07
CA ASP A 104 29.41 11.23 -0.07
C ASP A 104 29.94 11.53 -1.48
N GLN A 105 30.19 10.49 -2.29
CA GLN A 105 30.79 10.58 -3.62
C GLN A 105 29.89 10.05 -4.72
N CYS A 106 28.68 9.63 -4.39
CA CYS A 106 27.78 8.98 -5.34
C CYS A 106 27.09 10.01 -6.25
N PHE A 107 27.47 10.07 -7.52
CA PHE A 107 26.88 10.98 -8.50
C PHE A 107 25.41 10.66 -8.81
N THR A 108 25.00 9.41 -8.63
CA THR A 108 23.62 8.98 -8.94
C THR A 108 22.67 9.08 -7.74
N LEU A 109 23.19 9.28 -6.53
CA LEU A 109 22.37 9.35 -5.32
C LEU A 109 21.25 10.40 -5.39
N PRO A 110 21.48 11.63 -5.89
CA PRO A 110 20.41 12.61 -5.99
C PRO A 110 19.24 12.16 -6.87
N PHE A 111 19.53 11.44 -7.96
CA PHE A 111 18.49 10.87 -8.82
C PHE A 111 17.63 9.84 -8.05
N TRP A 112 18.28 8.91 -7.37
CA TRP A 112 17.56 7.86 -6.62
C TRP A 112 16.77 8.44 -5.44
N ALA A 113 17.33 9.44 -4.75
CA ALA A 113 16.64 10.13 -3.67
C ALA A 113 15.39 10.86 -4.18
N CYS A 114 15.48 11.50 -5.33
CA CYS A 114 14.34 12.17 -5.98
C CYS A 114 13.25 11.16 -6.36
N LEU A 115 13.63 10.02 -6.91
CA LEU A 115 12.69 8.96 -7.27
C LEU A 115 11.98 8.41 -6.03
N LEU A 116 12.72 8.18 -4.95
CA LEU A 116 12.14 7.72 -3.69
C LEU A 116 11.15 8.74 -3.12
N TYR A 117 11.51 10.01 -3.14
CA TYR A 117 10.64 11.10 -2.67
C TYR A 117 9.33 11.13 -3.45
N THR A 118 9.41 11.07 -4.78
CA THR A 118 8.24 11.06 -5.66
C THR A 118 7.31 9.88 -5.33
N SER A 119 7.89 8.69 -5.08
CA SER A 119 7.12 7.50 -4.72
C SER A 119 6.36 7.66 -3.40
N ARG A 120 6.89 8.47 -2.47
CA ARG A 120 6.26 8.69 -1.16
C ARG A 120 5.13 9.72 -1.22
N CYS A 121 5.17 10.64 -2.15
CA CYS A 121 4.24 11.78 -2.19
C CYS A 121 2.91 11.49 -2.90
N VAL A 122 2.83 10.42 -3.64
CA VAL A 122 1.63 10.08 -4.41
C VAL A 122 0.67 9.22 -3.60
#